data_cad33b6ddb055ab6a114ac329e391b8f
#
_entry.id   cad33b6ddb055ab6a114ac329e391b8f
#
_cell.length_a   1.000
_cell.length_b   1.000
_cell.length_c   1.000
_cell.angle_alpha   90.00
_cell.angle_beta   90.00
_cell.angle_gamma   90.00
#
_symmetry.space_group_name_H-M   'P 1'
#
loop_
_entity.id
_entity.type
_entity.pdbx_description
1 polymer ?
#
loop_
_entity_poly.entity_id
_entity_poly.type
_entity_poly.pdbx_seq_one_letter_code
_entity_poly.pdbx_strand_id
1 'polypeptide(L)'
;PYAWERFPLVPFKANKQEIPLIRRVRSLQDGLNLLLSDFQNRMEEDSRNTILILREYDGENLGEFRHNLAAYGAVKVRGEGGVESLAVEVSAQNYQAIVELFHKALVENARGLDAKDDRMSGNPNQMNIQSMYADIDLDANGMEVEFQAALDEVLWFIRQDAKTHGARDFEQDACKIVFNRDVPVSTSETIQNCQNSVGLLSDETILANHPFVTDVRAEMERIRRSGSR
;
A
#
# COMPACT_ATOMS: atom_id res chain seq x y z
N PRO A 1 -42.15 14.23 19.08
CA PRO A 1 -40.98 13.56 19.60
C PRO A 1 -40.93 12.14 19.03
N TYR A 2 -39.82 11.76 18.41
CA TYR A 2 -39.61 10.40 17.93
C TYR A 2 -39.29 9.49 19.11
N ALA A 3 -40.04 8.41 19.28
CA ALA A 3 -39.70 7.34 20.19
C ALA A 3 -39.20 6.15 19.33
N TRP A 4 -37.90 6.06 19.18
CA TRP A 4 -37.27 4.94 18.51
C TRP A 4 -37.18 3.73 19.44
N GLU A 5 -37.50 2.54 18.96
CA GLU A 5 -37.31 1.28 19.71
C GLU A 5 -35.82 0.92 19.84
N ARG A 6 -34.99 1.45 18.95
CA ARG A 6 -33.53 1.26 18.93
C ARG A 6 -32.84 2.59 19.07
N PHE A 7 -31.62 2.55 19.58
CA PHE A 7 -30.78 3.74 19.66
C PHE A 7 -30.36 4.21 18.26
N PRO A 8 -30.66 5.45 17.85
CA PRO A 8 -30.48 5.91 16.46
C PRO A 8 -29.01 6.27 16.16
N LEU A 9 -28.12 5.34 16.40
CA LEU A 9 -26.70 5.45 16.08
C LEU A 9 -26.25 4.12 15.49
N VAL A 10 -25.92 4.15 14.20
CA VAL A 10 -25.47 2.95 13.47
C VAL A 10 -23.97 3.03 13.27
N PRO A 11 -23.17 2.15 13.89
CA PRO A 11 -21.74 2.11 13.69
C PRO A 11 -21.38 1.45 12.35
N PHE A 12 -20.59 2.12 11.51
CA PHE A 12 -19.96 1.53 10.34
C PHE A 12 -18.59 1.00 10.72
N LYS A 13 -18.45 -0.31 10.77
CA LYS A 13 -17.24 -0.98 11.20
C LYS A 13 -16.36 -1.36 10.00
N ALA A 14 -15.05 -1.21 10.12
CA ALA A 14 -14.11 -1.66 9.11
C ALA A 14 -13.87 -3.18 9.16
N ASN A 15 -14.12 -3.80 10.31
CA ASN A 15 -14.01 -5.24 10.53
C ASN A 15 -14.74 -5.66 11.80
N LYS A 16 -15.05 -6.96 11.91
CA LYS A 16 -15.77 -7.55 13.04
C LYS A 16 -15.08 -7.33 14.39
N GLN A 17 -13.76 -7.23 14.41
CA GLN A 17 -12.96 -7.08 15.63
C GLN A 17 -12.85 -5.62 16.11
N GLU A 18 -13.33 -4.67 15.33
CA GLU A 18 -13.23 -3.23 15.59
C GLU A 18 -11.78 -2.75 15.80
N ILE A 19 -10.85 -3.37 15.08
CA ILE A 19 -9.42 -3.10 15.16
C ILE A 19 -9.01 -2.22 13.97
N PRO A 20 -8.27 -1.12 14.19
CA PRO A 20 -7.78 -0.31 13.09
C PRO A 20 -6.78 -1.08 12.23
N LEU A 21 -6.81 -0.88 10.91
CA LEU A 21 -5.94 -1.59 9.96
C LEU A 21 -4.46 -1.40 10.25
N ILE A 22 -4.07 -0.22 10.75
CA ILE A 22 -2.69 0.11 11.13
C ILE A 22 -2.11 -0.82 12.20
N ARG A 23 -2.95 -1.47 13.02
CA ARG A 23 -2.49 -2.33 14.12
C ARG A 23 -1.62 -3.50 13.62
N ARG A 24 -1.87 -3.99 12.41
CA ARG A 24 -1.10 -5.10 11.82
C ARG A 24 0.35 -4.74 11.55
N VAL A 25 0.62 -3.46 11.26
CA VAL A 25 1.90 -3.00 10.75
C VAL A 25 2.57 -1.95 11.64
N ARG A 26 1.93 -1.56 12.74
CA ARG A 26 2.42 -0.50 13.62
C ARG A 26 3.86 -0.76 14.07
N SER A 27 4.15 -1.97 14.56
CA SER A 27 5.49 -2.32 15.04
C SER A 27 6.54 -2.29 13.93
N LEU A 28 6.17 -2.67 12.71
CA LEU A 28 7.05 -2.59 11.54
C LEU A 28 7.30 -1.13 11.15
N GLN A 29 6.26 -0.31 11.15
CA GLN A 29 6.38 1.13 10.86
C GLN A 29 7.22 1.85 11.91
N ASP A 30 6.99 1.57 13.18
CA ASP A 30 7.77 2.15 14.28
C ASP A 30 9.24 1.71 14.18
N GLY A 31 9.51 0.43 13.87
CA GLY A 31 10.84 -0.11 13.63
C GLY A 31 11.55 0.54 12.44
N LEU A 32 10.86 0.72 11.33
CA LEU A 32 11.40 1.40 10.15
C LEU A 32 11.76 2.86 10.46
N ASN A 33 10.87 3.58 11.14
CA ASN A 33 11.12 4.97 11.54
C ASN A 33 12.34 5.09 12.44
N LEU A 34 12.50 4.19 13.43
CA LEU A 34 13.65 4.15 14.30
C LEU A 34 14.95 3.87 13.54
N LEU A 35 14.90 2.88 12.63
CA LEU A 35 16.06 2.51 11.80
C LEU A 35 16.54 3.68 10.93
N LEU A 36 15.59 4.39 10.27
CA LEU A 36 15.92 5.55 9.44
C LEU A 36 16.49 6.69 10.28
N SER A 37 15.93 6.95 11.47
CA SER A 37 16.44 7.99 12.38
C SER A 37 17.85 7.65 12.89
N ASP A 38 18.10 6.40 13.28
CA ASP A 38 19.40 5.95 13.70
C ASP A 38 20.44 6.02 12.57
N PHE A 39 20.03 5.68 11.35
CA PHE A 39 20.89 5.81 10.18
C PHE A 39 21.25 7.27 9.91
N GLN A 40 20.28 8.18 9.95
CA GLN A 40 20.54 9.60 9.79
C GLN A 40 21.50 10.14 10.86
N ASN A 41 21.27 9.80 12.12
CA ASN A 41 22.13 10.20 13.23
C ASN A 41 23.56 9.68 13.03
N ARG A 42 23.73 8.42 12.63
CA ARG A 42 25.04 7.83 12.36
C ARG A 42 25.75 8.50 11.20
N MET A 43 25.04 8.84 10.13
CA MET A 43 25.62 9.57 9.00
C MET A 43 26.11 10.97 9.39
N GLU A 44 25.43 11.63 10.33
CA GLU A 44 25.88 12.88 10.90
C GLU A 44 27.09 12.70 11.85
N GLU A 45 27.11 11.61 12.59
CA GLU A 45 28.19 11.26 13.50
C GLU A 45 29.45 10.76 12.78
N ASP A 46 29.33 9.99 11.68
CA ASP A 46 30.45 9.44 10.92
C ASP A 46 31.42 10.51 10.40
N SER A 47 30.92 11.72 10.14
CA SER A 47 31.78 12.86 9.81
C SER A 47 32.66 13.32 10.99
N ARG A 48 32.33 12.90 12.24
CA ARG A 48 32.99 13.28 13.49
C ARG A 48 33.70 12.12 14.23
N ASN A 49 33.34 10.88 13.88
CA ASN A 49 33.76 9.67 14.61
C ASN A 49 34.91 8.92 13.94
N THR A 50 35.81 9.60 13.30
CA THR A 50 37.09 8.99 12.93
C THR A 50 37.87 8.72 14.20
N ILE A 51 38.03 7.44 14.57
CA ILE A 51 38.91 7.03 15.63
C ILE A 51 40.33 7.19 15.12
N LEU A 52 41.06 8.11 15.72
CA LEU A 52 42.47 8.31 15.41
C LEU A 52 43.29 7.49 16.37
N ILE A 53 44.09 6.57 15.85
CA ILE A 53 45.06 5.77 16.61
C ILE A 53 46.40 6.51 16.51
N LEU A 54 46.85 7.02 17.65
CA LEU A 54 48.08 7.77 17.73
C LEU A 54 49.18 6.84 18.23
N ARG A 55 50.29 6.79 17.51
CA ARG A 55 51.50 6.10 17.93
C ARG A 55 52.62 7.14 18.09
N GLU A 56 53.25 7.16 19.28
CA GLU A 56 54.39 8.04 19.57
C GLU A 56 54.14 9.52 19.26
N TYR A 57 52.97 10.06 19.66
CA TYR A 57 52.65 11.46 19.51
C TYR A 57 53.63 12.32 20.34
N ASP A 58 54.19 13.37 19.72
CA ASP A 58 55.13 14.27 20.36
C ASP A 58 54.46 15.50 20.97
N GLY A 59 53.48 15.30 21.82
CA GLY A 59 52.72 16.32 22.53
C GLY A 59 52.32 15.88 23.93
N GLU A 60 51.82 16.81 24.75
CA GLU A 60 51.52 16.55 26.16
C GLU A 60 50.18 15.84 26.37
N ASN A 61 49.18 16.11 25.51
CA ASN A 61 47.88 15.54 25.71
C ASN A 61 47.05 15.52 24.42
N LEU A 62 45.88 14.82 24.45
CA LEU A 62 44.97 14.69 23.34
C LEU A 62 44.26 16.01 22.96
N GLY A 63 44.13 16.96 23.88
CA GLY A 63 43.57 18.27 23.61
C GLY A 63 44.48 19.10 22.69
N GLU A 64 45.78 19.09 22.96
CA GLU A 64 46.81 19.69 22.13
C GLU A 64 46.86 19.04 20.74
N PHE A 65 46.76 17.71 20.66
CA PHE A 65 46.65 16.99 19.40
C PHE A 65 45.47 17.50 18.57
N ARG A 66 44.25 17.58 19.14
CA ARG A 66 43.07 18.07 18.47
C ARG A 66 43.21 19.54 18.03
N HIS A 67 43.79 20.35 18.89
CA HIS A 67 44.04 21.78 18.56
C HIS A 67 45.02 21.92 17.38
N ASN A 68 46.11 21.19 17.41
CA ASN A 68 47.12 21.22 16.36
C ASN A 68 46.58 20.72 15.02
N LEU A 69 45.79 19.64 15.06
CA LEU A 69 45.15 19.08 13.88
C LEU A 69 44.13 20.07 13.29
N ALA A 70 43.33 20.74 14.11
CA ALA A 70 42.35 21.73 13.67
C ALA A 70 42.94 23.02 13.17
N ALA A 71 44.01 23.52 13.86
CA ALA A 71 44.61 24.78 13.55
C ALA A 71 45.65 24.73 12.39
N TYR A 72 46.40 23.63 12.32
CA TYR A 72 47.54 23.50 11.39
C TYR A 72 47.36 22.39 10.35
N GLY A 73 46.34 21.55 10.49
CA GLY A 73 46.11 20.39 9.61
C GLY A 73 47.21 19.30 9.72
N ALA A 74 48.12 19.43 10.69
CA ALA A 74 49.27 18.54 10.89
C ALA A 74 49.60 18.33 12.36
N VAL A 75 50.15 17.16 12.67
CA VAL A 75 50.61 16.79 14.02
C VAL A 75 52.01 16.20 13.94
N LYS A 76 52.80 16.43 14.99
CA LYS A 76 54.17 15.91 15.08
C LYS A 76 54.15 14.58 15.81
N VAL A 77 54.89 13.59 15.27
CA VAL A 77 55.10 12.27 15.87
C VAL A 77 56.58 12.03 16.04
N ARG A 78 56.98 11.18 16.98
CA ARG A 78 58.37 10.79 17.24
C ARG A 78 58.74 9.52 16.48
N GLY A 79 60.00 9.42 16.06
CA GLY A 79 60.55 8.19 15.51
C GLY A 79 59.73 7.62 14.35
N GLU A 80 59.32 6.38 14.48
CA GLU A 80 58.45 5.68 13.50
C GLU A 80 56.96 5.82 13.87
N GLY A 81 56.61 6.79 14.72
CA GLY A 81 55.23 7.10 15.09
C GLY A 81 54.35 7.48 13.91
N GLY A 82 53.06 7.37 14.07
CA GLY A 82 52.10 7.69 13.03
C GLY A 82 50.68 7.96 13.55
N VAL A 83 49.87 8.46 12.67
CA VAL A 83 48.44 8.61 12.92
C VAL A 83 47.70 7.71 11.94
N GLU A 84 46.99 6.74 12.46
CA GLU A 84 46.09 5.89 11.67
C GLU A 84 44.65 6.32 11.91
N SER A 85 43.87 6.41 10.88
CA SER A 85 42.44 6.65 11.00
C SER A 85 41.69 5.35 10.83
N LEU A 86 40.86 5.01 11.82
CA LEU A 86 39.90 3.93 11.72
C LEU A 86 38.54 4.55 11.44
N ALA A 87 38.12 4.53 10.19
CA ALA A 87 36.79 4.89 9.82
C ALA A 87 35.87 3.69 10.09
N VAL A 88 34.88 3.88 10.95
CA VAL A 88 33.80 2.90 11.09
C VAL A 88 32.80 3.17 9.97
N GLU A 89 33.01 2.52 8.83
CA GLU A 89 32.08 2.67 7.71
C GLU A 89 30.74 2.03 8.05
N VAL A 90 29.68 2.83 8.01
CA VAL A 90 28.31 2.33 8.03
C VAL A 90 28.02 1.81 6.63
N SER A 91 27.79 0.50 6.51
CA SER A 91 27.46 -0.10 5.22
C SER A 91 26.09 0.37 4.72
N ALA A 92 26.09 1.38 3.85
CA ALA A 92 24.88 1.91 3.23
C ALA A 92 24.08 0.81 2.49
N GLN A 93 24.79 -0.18 1.91
CA GLN A 93 24.15 -1.31 1.24
C GLN A 93 23.34 -2.19 2.20
N ASN A 94 23.87 -2.47 3.39
CA ASN A 94 23.15 -3.23 4.41
C ASN A 94 21.92 -2.49 4.91
N TYR A 95 22.00 -1.16 5.07
CA TYR A 95 20.85 -0.34 5.43
C TYR A 95 19.79 -0.34 4.36
N GLN A 96 20.16 -0.17 3.10
CA GLN A 96 19.24 -0.23 1.98
C GLN A 96 18.50 -1.56 1.95
N ALA A 97 19.23 -2.68 2.05
CA ALA A 97 18.63 -4.02 2.06
C ALA A 97 17.63 -4.22 3.22
N ILE A 98 17.98 -3.70 4.42
CA ILE A 98 17.08 -3.78 5.57
C ILE A 98 15.82 -2.90 5.36
N VAL A 99 15.97 -1.67 4.87
CA VAL A 99 14.85 -0.77 4.57
C VAL A 99 13.91 -1.39 3.53
N GLU A 100 14.45 -1.98 2.48
CA GLU A 100 13.68 -2.70 1.46
C GLU A 100 12.92 -3.89 2.05
N LEU A 101 13.57 -4.66 2.94
CA LEU A 101 12.92 -5.78 3.64
C LEU A 101 11.77 -5.30 4.53
N PHE A 102 11.98 -4.24 5.32
CA PHE A 102 10.93 -3.65 6.16
C PHE A 102 9.78 -3.09 5.33
N HIS A 103 10.08 -2.39 4.24
CA HIS A 103 9.07 -1.85 3.33
C HIS A 103 8.21 -2.97 2.75
N LYS A 104 8.84 -4.03 2.24
CA LYS A 104 8.15 -5.20 1.72
C LYS A 104 7.28 -5.87 2.80
N ALA A 105 7.86 -6.12 3.98
CA ALA A 105 7.13 -6.72 5.10
C ALA A 105 5.95 -5.86 5.56
N LEU A 106 6.08 -4.51 5.52
CA LEU A 106 5.02 -3.58 5.86
C LEU A 106 3.85 -3.70 4.87
N VAL A 107 4.12 -3.69 3.57
CA VAL A 107 3.09 -3.83 2.54
C VAL A 107 2.39 -5.19 2.63
N GLU A 108 3.15 -6.28 2.75
CA GLU A 108 2.61 -7.64 2.85
C GLU A 108 1.74 -7.83 4.11
N ASN A 109 2.20 -7.38 5.27
CA ASN A 109 1.42 -7.50 6.51
C ASN A 109 0.24 -6.53 6.59
N ALA A 110 0.31 -5.38 5.89
CA ALA A 110 -0.83 -4.49 5.71
C ALA A 110 -1.90 -5.08 4.77
N ARG A 111 -1.57 -6.17 4.04
CA ARG A 111 -2.36 -6.70 2.92
C ARG A 111 -2.57 -5.65 1.83
N GLY A 112 -1.55 -4.83 1.62
CA GLY A 112 -1.54 -3.79 0.60
C GLY A 112 -1.02 -4.31 -0.73
N LEU A 113 -1.10 -3.44 -1.75
CA LEU A 113 -0.49 -3.66 -3.05
C LEU A 113 0.73 -2.74 -3.16
N ASP A 114 1.89 -3.31 -3.46
CA ASP A 114 3.03 -2.53 -3.89
C ASP A 114 2.96 -2.31 -5.41
N ALA A 115 2.62 -1.09 -5.80
CA ALA A 115 2.55 -0.72 -7.22
C ALA A 115 3.93 -0.76 -7.93
N LYS A 116 5.02 -0.87 -7.16
CA LYS A 116 6.40 -0.98 -7.66
C LYS A 116 6.90 -2.43 -7.65
N ASP A 117 6.06 -3.39 -7.27
CA ASP A 117 6.43 -4.82 -7.31
C ASP A 117 6.78 -5.22 -8.74
N ASP A 118 7.90 -5.91 -8.91
CA ASP A 118 8.38 -6.40 -10.22
C ASP A 118 7.35 -7.28 -10.93
N ARG A 119 6.46 -7.95 -10.19
CA ARG A 119 5.36 -8.73 -10.74
C ARG A 119 4.32 -7.88 -11.49
N MET A 120 4.26 -6.56 -11.21
CA MET A 120 3.42 -5.60 -11.94
C MET A 120 4.16 -4.99 -13.13
N SER A 121 5.47 -5.15 -13.21
CA SER A 121 6.27 -4.65 -14.32
C SER A 121 6.01 -5.49 -15.58
N GLY A 122 5.83 -4.83 -16.71
CA GLY A 122 5.53 -5.50 -17.97
C GLY A 122 4.01 -5.66 -18.20
N ASN A 123 3.62 -6.83 -18.67
CA ASN A 123 2.21 -7.16 -18.96
C ASN A 123 1.79 -8.37 -18.08
N PRO A 124 1.44 -8.16 -16.81
CA PRO A 124 1.09 -9.26 -15.92
C PRO A 124 -0.15 -9.98 -16.43
N ASN A 125 -0.15 -11.31 -16.35
CA ASN A 125 -1.33 -12.09 -16.68
C ASN A 125 -2.41 -11.92 -15.61
N GLN A 126 -3.67 -12.24 -15.98
CA GLN A 126 -4.82 -12.06 -15.09
C GLN A 126 -4.68 -12.84 -13.76
N MET A 127 -4.05 -14.01 -13.77
CA MET A 127 -3.84 -14.82 -12.58
C MET A 127 -2.87 -14.16 -11.59
N ASN A 128 -1.81 -13.51 -12.08
CA ASN A 128 -0.89 -12.73 -11.26
C ASN A 128 -1.59 -11.53 -10.63
N ILE A 129 -2.39 -10.80 -11.42
CA ILE A 129 -3.19 -9.67 -10.93
C ILE A 129 -4.14 -10.14 -9.82
N GLN A 130 -4.90 -11.21 -10.04
CA GLN A 130 -5.81 -11.76 -9.04
C GLN A 130 -5.09 -12.20 -7.76
N SER A 131 -3.94 -12.86 -7.90
CA SER A 131 -3.12 -13.27 -6.75
C SER A 131 -2.66 -12.08 -5.92
N MET A 132 -2.25 -10.98 -6.56
CA MET A 132 -1.79 -9.77 -5.87
C MET A 132 -2.93 -9.03 -5.16
N TYR A 133 -4.14 -9.08 -5.69
CA TYR A 133 -5.32 -8.46 -5.10
C TYR A 133 -6.05 -9.33 -4.08
N ALA A 134 -5.69 -10.63 -3.96
CA ALA A 134 -6.41 -11.59 -3.12
C ALA A 134 -6.50 -11.16 -1.64
N ASP A 135 -5.43 -10.60 -1.08
CA ASP A 135 -5.40 -10.16 0.30
C ASP A 135 -6.23 -8.88 0.52
N ILE A 136 -6.21 -7.96 -0.46
CA ILE A 136 -7.04 -6.75 -0.47
C ILE A 136 -8.52 -7.15 -0.56
N ASP A 137 -8.85 -8.09 -1.45
CA ASP A 137 -10.21 -8.60 -1.61
C ASP A 137 -10.73 -9.27 -0.34
N LEU A 138 -9.88 -10.00 0.37
CA LEU A 138 -10.25 -10.61 1.64
C LEU A 138 -10.65 -9.56 2.70
N ASP A 139 -9.87 -8.48 2.82
CA ASP A 139 -10.19 -7.38 3.72
C ASP A 139 -11.43 -6.61 3.25
N ALA A 140 -11.56 -6.36 1.95
CA ALA A 140 -12.74 -5.73 1.36
C ALA A 140 -14.02 -6.54 1.60
N ASN A 141 -13.97 -7.88 1.44
CA ASN A 141 -15.09 -8.76 1.77
C ASN A 141 -15.51 -8.62 3.23
N GLY A 142 -14.55 -8.57 4.16
CA GLY A 142 -14.83 -8.35 5.58
C GLY A 142 -15.51 -7.01 5.84
N MET A 143 -15.03 -5.94 5.20
CA MET A 143 -15.63 -4.61 5.31
C MET A 143 -17.05 -4.56 4.72
N GLU A 144 -17.27 -5.17 3.56
CA GLU A 144 -18.59 -5.18 2.92
C GLU A 144 -19.64 -5.88 3.78
N VAL A 145 -19.30 -6.97 4.45
CA VAL A 145 -20.23 -7.67 5.36
C VAL A 145 -20.64 -6.75 6.51
N GLU A 146 -19.70 -6.05 7.14
CA GLU A 146 -19.99 -5.13 8.23
C GLU A 146 -20.77 -3.89 7.75
N PHE A 147 -20.44 -3.38 6.56
CA PHE A 147 -21.17 -2.28 5.94
C PHE A 147 -22.60 -2.67 5.57
N GLN A 148 -22.80 -3.86 5.03
CA GLN A 148 -24.14 -4.35 4.71
C GLN A 148 -25.00 -4.45 5.96
N ALA A 149 -24.46 -4.98 7.06
CA ALA A 149 -25.17 -5.04 8.33
C ALA A 149 -25.55 -3.65 8.85
N ALA A 150 -24.65 -2.68 8.76
CA ALA A 150 -24.91 -1.29 9.15
C ALA A 150 -25.97 -0.63 8.25
N LEU A 151 -25.91 -0.85 6.93
CA LEU A 151 -26.88 -0.31 5.99
C LEU A 151 -28.28 -0.92 6.19
N ASP A 152 -28.37 -2.21 6.51
CA ASP A 152 -29.64 -2.85 6.86
C ASP A 152 -30.28 -2.20 8.11
N GLU A 153 -29.46 -1.82 9.09
CA GLU A 153 -29.94 -1.10 10.27
C GLU A 153 -30.39 0.32 9.92
N VAL A 154 -29.66 1.04 9.06
CA VAL A 154 -30.10 2.36 8.54
C VAL A 154 -31.44 2.24 7.81
N LEU A 155 -31.59 1.21 6.96
CA LEU A 155 -32.84 0.94 6.24
C LEU A 155 -34.00 0.64 7.20
N TRP A 156 -33.73 -0.02 8.33
CA TRP A 156 -34.74 -0.23 9.35
C TRP A 156 -35.25 1.12 9.89
N PHE A 157 -34.37 2.06 10.23
CA PHE A 157 -34.78 3.40 10.69
C PHE A 157 -35.59 4.16 9.62
N ILE A 158 -35.17 4.10 8.36
CA ILE A 158 -35.89 4.73 7.25
C ILE A 158 -37.28 4.13 7.11
N ARG A 159 -37.43 2.82 7.22
CA ARG A 159 -38.74 2.14 7.17
C ARG A 159 -39.65 2.55 8.33
N GLN A 160 -39.11 2.66 9.54
CA GLN A 160 -39.88 3.12 10.69
C GLN A 160 -40.34 4.58 10.54
N ASP A 161 -39.48 5.44 10.02
CA ASP A 161 -39.82 6.84 9.74
C ASP A 161 -40.93 6.93 8.68
N ALA A 162 -40.79 6.19 7.59
CA ALA A 162 -41.81 6.11 6.53
C ALA A 162 -43.19 5.64 7.05
N LYS A 163 -43.20 4.62 7.91
CA LYS A 163 -44.43 4.15 8.58
C LYS A 163 -45.06 5.24 9.43
N THR A 164 -44.26 5.97 10.20
CA THR A 164 -44.74 7.03 11.10
C THR A 164 -45.37 8.19 10.32
N HIS A 165 -44.87 8.46 9.11
CA HIS A 165 -45.39 9.54 8.26
C HIS A 165 -46.46 9.07 7.26
N GLY A 166 -46.97 7.85 7.42
CA GLY A 166 -48.08 7.31 6.57
C GLY A 166 -47.65 6.98 5.14
N ALA A 167 -46.36 6.77 4.91
CA ALA A 167 -45.91 6.28 3.60
C ALA A 167 -46.20 4.79 3.42
N ARG A 168 -46.08 4.30 2.19
CA ARG A 168 -46.21 2.86 1.87
C ARG A 168 -45.29 2.04 2.75
N ASP A 169 -45.78 0.88 3.17
CA ASP A 169 -44.94 -0.09 3.87
C ASP A 169 -43.92 -0.74 2.93
N PHE A 170 -42.63 -0.55 3.22
CA PHE A 170 -41.49 -1.08 2.48
C PHE A 170 -40.89 -2.31 3.16
N GLU A 171 -41.54 -2.91 4.16
CA GLU A 171 -40.97 -4.00 4.96
C GLU A 171 -40.65 -5.25 4.13
N GLN A 172 -41.42 -5.50 3.08
CA GLN A 172 -41.24 -6.63 2.17
C GLN A 172 -40.32 -6.32 0.97
N ASP A 173 -39.96 -5.07 0.77
CA ASP A 173 -39.10 -4.69 -0.35
C ASP A 173 -37.64 -5.11 -0.05
N ALA A 174 -37.09 -6.02 -0.89
CA ALA A 174 -35.70 -6.41 -0.78
C ALA A 174 -34.79 -5.33 -1.32
N CYS A 175 -33.83 -4.89 -0.50
CA CYS A 175 -32.76 -3.98 -0.92
C CYS A 175 -31.46 -4.76 -1.08
N LYS A 176 -30.92 -4.79 -2.29
CA LYS A 176 -29.62 -5.39 -2.58
C LYS A 176 -28.57 -4.29 -2.70
N ILE A 177 -27.60 -4.32 -1.80
CA ILE A 177 -26.44 -3.42 -1.84
C ILE A 177 -25.37 -4.06 -2.72
N VAL A 178 -24.88 -3.33 -3.70
CA VAL A 178 -23.84 -3.79 -4.62
C VAL A 178 -22.61 -2.91 -4.43
N PHE A 179 -21.50 -3.53 -4.05
CA PHE A 179 -20.21 -2.88 -3.95
C PHE A 179 -19.44 -3.07 -5.25
N ASN A 180 -19.09 -1.97 -5.90
CA ASN A 180 -18.27 -2.03 -7.11
C ASN A 180 -16.80 -2.06 -6.72
N ARG A 181 -16.06 -3.02 -7.29
CA ARG A 181 -14.62 -3.16 -7.13
C ARG A 181 -13.96 -3.06 -8.49
N ASP A 182 -13.09 -2.08 -8.64
CA ASP A 182 -12.27 -1.95 -9.83
C ASP A 182 -10.99 -2.77 -9.66
N VAL A 183 -11.02 -4.02 -10.10
CA VAL A 183 -9.81 -4.87 -10.18
C VAL A 183 -9.20 -4.64 -11.56
N PRO A 184 -7.91 -4.31 -11.65
CA PRO A 184 -7.24 -4.22 -12.93
C PRO A 184 -7.37 -5.52 -13.72
N VAL A 185 -7.65 -5.38 -15.00
CA VAL A 185 -7.80 -6.51 -15.92
C VAL A 185 -6.65 -6.46 -16.92
N SER A 186 -6.06 -7.61 -17.21
CA SER A 186 -5.08 -7.72 -18.29
C SER A 186 -5.77 -7.45 -19.63
N THR A 187 -5.62 -6.23 -20.13
CA THR A 187 -6.25 -5.79 -21.39
C THR A 187 -5.87 -6.70 -22.54
N SER A 188 -4.59 -7.10 -22.62
CA SER A 188 -4.08 -7.98 -23.67
C SER A 188 -4.73 -9.36 -23.63
N GLU A 189 -4.83 -9.95 -22.45
CA GLU A 189 -5.44 -11.27 -22.25
C GLU A 189 -6.96 -11.22 -22.49
N THR A 190 -7.62 -10.15 -22.06
CA THR A 190 -9.05 -9.95 -22.30
C THR A 190 -9.36 -9.85 -23.81
N ILE A 191 -8.56 -9.11 -24.58
CA ILE A 191 -8.70 -9.02 -26.02
C ILE A 191 -8.50 -10.40 -26.66
N GLN A 192 -7.48 -11.15 -26.23
CA GLN A 192 -7.23 -12.50 -26.73
C GLN A 192 -8.40 -13.44 -26.42
N ASN A 193 -8.96 -13.37 -25.22
CA ASN A 193 -10.12 -14.16 -24.82
C ASN A 193 -11.36 -13.79 -25.62
N CYS A 194 -11.59 -12.50 -25.88
CA CYS A 194 -12.67 -12.05 -26.77
C CYS A 194 -12.49 -12.62 -28.20
N GLN A 195 -11.26 -12.58 -28.73
CA GLN A 195 -10.95 -13.13 -30.04
C GLN A 195 -11.16 -14.65 -30.10
N ASN A 196 -10.74 -15.38 -29.08
CA ASN A 196 -10.92 -16.84 -28.99
C ASN A 196 -12.39 -17.24 -28.81
N SER A 197 -13.25 -16.32 -28.36
CA SER A 197 -14.67 -16.54 -28.12
C SER A 197 -15.55 -16.29 -29.35
N VAL A 198 -14.97 -15.82 -30.47
CA VAL A 198 -15.69 -15.59 -31.72
C VAL A 198 -16.23 -16.92 -32.24
N GLY A 199 -17.53 -16.96 -32.54
CA GLY A 199 -18.23 -18.17 -32.97
C GLY A 199 -18.68 -19.11 -31.86
N LEU A 200 -18.29 -18.88 -30.59
CA LEU A 200 -18.77 -19.62 -29.41
C LEU A 200 -19.79 -18.82 -28.63
N LEU A 201 -19.66 -17.53 -28.56
CA LEU A 201 -20.55 -16.60 -27.86
C LEU A 201 -21.17 -15.60 -28.87
N SER A 202 -22.25 -14.95 -28.44
CA SER A 202 -22.85 -13.88 -29.25
C SER A 202 -21.92 -12.66 -29.32
N ASP A 203 -21.97 -11.94 -30.45
CA ASP A 203 -21.20 -10.70 -30.63
C ASP A 203 -21.50 -9.67 -29.53
N GLU A 204 -22.76 -9.61 -29.06
CA GLU A 204 -23.17 -8.72 -27.97
C GLU A 204 -22.41 -9.06 -26.66
N THR A 205 -22.28 -10.35 -26.34
CA THR A 205 -21.55 -10.78 -25.14
C THR A 205 -20.05 -10.51 -25.26
N ILE A 206 -19.48 -10.73 -26.44
CA ILE A 206 -18.05 -10.47 -26.70
C ILE A 206 -17.77 -8.98 -26.57
N LEU A 207 -18.59 -8.13 -27.20
CA LEU A 207 -18.45 -6.67 -27.13
C LEU A 207 -18.66 -6.12 -25.72
N ALA A 208 -19.57 -6.71 -24.94
CA ALA A 208 -19.81 -6.31 -23.54
C ALA A 208 -18.60 -6.55 -22.64
N ASN A 209 -17.74 -7.52 -22.99
CA ASN A 209 -16.52 -7.84 -22.24
C ASN A 209 -15.25 -7.27 -22.88
N HIS A 210 -15.36 -6.57 -24.01
CA HIS A 210 -14.20 -6.02 -24.69
C HIS A 210 -13.75 -4.70 -24.04
N PRO A 211 -12.49 -4.55 -23.63
CA PRO A 211 -12.02 -3.43 -22.79
C PRO A 211 -12.12 -2.05 -23.43
N PHE A 212 -12.26 -1.98 -24.75
CA PHE A 212 -12.40 -0.71 -25.50
C PHE A 212 -13.85 -0.36 -25.86
N VAL A 213 -14.83 -1.19 -25.48
CA VAL A 213 -16.25 -0.96 -25.77
C VAL A 213 -16.94 -0.41 -24.54
N THR A 214 -17.36 0.84 -24.59
CA THR A 214 -18.13 1.49 -23.51
C THR A 214 -19.65 1.40 -23.72
N ASP A 215 -20.09 1.37 -24.97
CA ASP A 215 -21.50 1.24 -25.35
C ASP A 215 -21.64 0.14 -26.41
N VAL A 216 -22.14 -1.01 -25.97
CA VAL A 216 -22.31 -2.20 -26.80
C VAL A 216 -23.28 -1.96 -27.95
N ARG A 217 -24.38 -1.24 -27.70
CA ARG A 217 -25.40 -0.98 -28.74
C ARG A 217 -24.85 -0.09 -29.83
N ALA A 218 -24.19 0.99 -29.45
CA ALA A 218 -23.56 1.89 -30.40
C ALA A 218 -22.50 1.18 -31.25
N GLU A 219 -21.72 0.27 -30.64
CA GLU A 219 -20.70 -0.48 -31.35
C GLU A 219 -21.29 -1.51 -32.31
N MET A 220 -22.33 -2.24 -31.92
CA MET A 220 -23.04 -3.15 -32.79
C MET A 220 -23.65 -2.42 -34.01
N GLU A 221 -24.19 -1.21 -33.83
CA GLU A 221 -24.67 -0.40 -34.94
C GLU A 221 -23.55 0.03 -35.90
N ARG A 222 -22.37 0.39 -35.37
CA ARG A 222 -21.19 0.71 -36.18
C ARG A 222 -20.73 -0.49 -37.02
N ILE A 223 -20.69 -1.66 -36.43
CA ILE A 223 -20.31 -2.92 -37.09
C ILE A 223 -21.32 -3.21 -38.23
N ARG A 224 -22.62 -3.12 -37.97
CA ARG A 224 -23.65 -3.32 -39.00
C ARG A 224 -23.52 -2.34 -40.16
N ARG A 225 -23.26 -1.08 -39.91
CA ARG A 225 -23.03 -0.05 -40.92
C ARG A 225 -21.77 -0.30 -41.75
N SER A 226 -20.71 -0.83 -41.13
CA SER A 226 -19.43 -1.13 -41.80
C SER A 226 -19.48 -2.45 -42.59
N GLY A 227 -20.23 -3.46 -42.12
CA GLY A 227 -20.41 -4.74 -42.80
C GLY A 227 -21.42 -4.71 -43.97
N SER A 228 -22.10 -3.57 -44.18
CA SER A 228 -23.03 -3.34 -45.29
C SER A 228 -22.35 -2.68 -46.50
N ARG A 229 -21.02 -2.62 -46.53
CA ARG A 229 -20.22 -2.26 -47.69
C ARG A 229 -19.53 -3.50 -48.21
#